data_342bb06e07c32f21e1698ad0d8317ad7
#
_entry.id   342bb06e07c32f21e1698ad0d8317ad7
#
_cell.length_a   1.000
_cell.length_b   1.000
_cell.length_c   1.000
_cell.angle_alpha   90.00
_cell.angle_beta   90.00
_cell.angle_gamma   90.00
#
_symmetry.space_group_name_H-M   'P 1'
#
loop_
_entity.id
_entity.type
_entity.pdbx_description
1 polymer ?
#
loop_
_entity_poly.entity_id
_entity_poly.type
_entity_poly.pdbx_seq_one_letter_code
_entity_poly.pdbx_strand_id
1 'polypeptide(L)'
;MKKALASLLAAGMAASLLAGCGGSSSTVASTADTSTAASTEASSTAESDAPLEGEITFWHSFTQGARMEAVQKAADKFMEANPGVKINIETYSWGDFNTKWNAGLTTGDLPDMSTAQGTGEVVEMLNADVLTPIDDMVDDIGRDRFSANALADMTSDGATYGVPYYSHAQVMWYRTDLLEAAGLEVPKTWDEFYDAAVTLTKDGQYGAAFSCSPNDLLSTRYLNYYVVSAGSSLLNDDLTANLTSKEAIDGINFWLKVYKNCSPAETINYTVNDHATLFYQGKTAFDFNSGFMIGGVQNNTPEIAQYVRCAPLPRITDSDPVYSAEASHIPLVVWKNAKHPEICKAFIEYLYDTDNYVEFIHSVPVGMLPALKDIATNSDYLNDDTIKEYSDCVDVIQTAVDEGHAIGFEHGPSAQASYLTSQGVIEEMFQDIITNGTDVETAAKAAEDKLNDIFDTMIS
;
A
#
# COMPACT_ATOMS: atom_id res chain seq x y z
N MET A 1 -9.18 38.45 30.51
CA MET A 1 -10.21 38.45 31.58
C MET A 1 -10.71 37.04 31.78
N LYS A 2 -10.34 36.47 32.93
CA LYS A 2 -11.07 35.58 33.84
C LYS A 2 -11.49 34.22 33.22
N LYS A 3 -10.76 33.08 33.51
CA LYS A 3 -10.87 32.28 34.77
C LYS A 3 -12.18 31.48 34.75
N ALA A 4 -12.19 30.19 34.68
CA ALA A 4 -11.78 29.09 35.57
C ALA A 4 -13.03 28.49 36.21
N LEU A 5 -13.08 27.22 36.31
CA LEU A 5 -13.34 26.30 37.46
C LEU A 5 -13.84 24.97 36.88
N ALA A 6 -13.13 23.91 36.93
CA ALA A 6 -12.70 23.09 38.11
C ALA A 6 -13.85 22.34 38.78
N SER A 7 -13.79 21.05 38.66
CA SER A 7 -13.52 20.04 39.70
C SER A 7 -14.70 19.40 40.42
N LEU A 8 -14.52 18.09 40.65
CA LEU A 8 -14.97 17.23 41.76
C LEU A 8 -16.37 16.62 41.70
N LEU A 9 -16.46 15.32 41.77
CA LEU A 9 -16.50 14.42 42.93
C LEU A 9 -16.58 12.99 42.39
N ALA A 10 -15.80 12.13 42.65
CA ALA A 10 -15.24 11.25 43.68
C ALA A 10 -16.28 10.58 44.63
N ALA A 11 -16.19 9.26 44.62
CA ALA A 11 -16.30 8.33 45.75
C ALA A 11 -17.67 7.81 46.22
N GLY A 12 -17.68 6.53 46.42
CA GLY A 12 -18.55 5.85 47.40
C GLY A 12 -18.88 4.43 46.99
N MET A 13 -18.02 3.50 47.36
CA MET A 13 -18.17 2.44 48.39
C MET A 13 -19.23 1.38 48.08
N ALA A 14 -18.88 0.19 47.97
CA ALA A 14 -18.26 -0.86 48.81
C ALA A 14 -19.30 -1.88 49.35
N ALA A 15 -19.02 -3.12 49.07
CA ALA A 15 -19.08 -4.31 49.90
C ALA A 15 -20.40 -4.82 50.48
N SER A 16 -20.65 -6.09 50.20
CA SER A 16 -20.98 -7.14 51.17
C SER A 16 -21.08 -8.49 50.42
N LEU A 17 -20.24 -9.43 50.63
CA LEU A 17 -19.95 -10.36 51.69
C LEU A 17 -21.00 -11.45 51.89
N LEU A 18 -20.48 -12.69 51.73
CA LEU A 18 -20.69 -13.93 52.49
C LEU A 18 -21.99 -14.71 52.23
N ALA A 19 -22.05 -15.99 52.23
CA ALA A 19 -21.22 -17.14 52.59
C ALA A 19 -21.99 -18.43 52.32
N GLY A 20 -21.29 -19.54 52.32
CA GLY A 20 -21.89 -20.87 52.61
C GLY A 20 -21.29 -21.95 51.70
N CYS A 21 -20.29 -22.60 52.01
CA CYS A 21 -19.92 -23.66 52.96
C CYS A 21 -20.66 -24.98 52.78
N GLY A 22 -19.88 -26.00 52.58
CA GLY A 22 -20.16 -27.42 52.82
C GLY A 22 -19.80 -28.29 51.64
N GLY A 23 -18.82 -29.12 51.58
CA GLY A 23 -18.17 -29.94 52.57
C GLY A 23 -18.22 -31.41 52.18
N SER A 24 -17.06 -31.98 52.08
CA SER A 24 -16.59 -33.33 52.38
C SER A 24 -16.41 -34.32 51.24
N SER A 25 -15.18 -34.54 50.88
CA SER A 25 -14.22 -35.63 51.18
C SER A 25 -14.69 -37.05 50.87
N SER A 26 -13.96 -37.78 50.07
CA SER A 26 -12.98 -38.83 50.38
C SER A 26 -12.75 -39.80 49.20
N THR A 27 -11.55 -39.99 48.95
CA THR A 27 -10.54 -41.07 48.99
C THR A 27 -10.55 -42.09 47.84
N VAL A 28 -9.39 -42.05 47.16
CA VAL A 28 -8.44 -43.13 46.78
C VAL A 28 -8.98 -44.43 46.18
N ALA A 29 -8.51 -44.74 44.94
CA ALA A 29 -7.66 -45.89 44.71
C ALA A 29 -7.20 -45.96 43.24
N SER A 30 -5.91 -46.16 43.10
CA SER A 30 -5.12 -46.52 41.91
C SER A 30 -5.56 -47.87 41.33
N THR A 31 -5.53 -48.00 40.01
CA THR A 31 -4.87 -49.12 39.31
C THR A 31 -4.69 -48.86 37.82
N ALA A 32 -3.61 -49.40 37.29
CA ALA A 32 -2.96 -49.20 36.05
C ALA A 32 -3.60 -49.91 34.85
N ASP A 33 -3.08 -49.49 33.66
CA ASP A 33 -2.96 -50.18 32.37
C ASP A 33 -4.22 -50.45 31.51
N THR A 34 -4.29 -49.85 30.37
CA THR A 34 -4.02 -50.49 29.09
C THR A 34 -4.15 -49.50 27.92
N SER A 35 -3.12 -49.49 27.06
CA SER A 35 -3.05 -48.74 25.80
C SER A 35 -4.18 -49.11 24.85
N THR A 36 -4.84 -48.09 24.31
CA THR A 36 -5.53 -48.25 23.02
C THR A 36 -5.32 -46.93 22.25
N ALA A 37 -4.67 -47.02 21.13
CA ALA A 37 -4.50 -45.95 20.15
C ALA A 37 -5.90 -45.54 19.66
N ALA A 38 -6.29 -44.28 19.97
CA ALA A 38 -7.41 -43.63 19.29
C ALA A 38 -6.81 -42.82 18.15
N SER A 39 -7.16 -43.23 16.95
CA SER A 39 -7.00 -42.46 15.73
C SER A 39 -7.70 -41.12 15.91
N THR A 40 -6.96 -40.04 15.79
CA THR A 40 -7.50 -38.69 15.64
C THR A 40 -8.13 -38.63 14.25
N GLU A 41 -9.43 -38.74 14.20
CA GLU A 41 -10.21 -38.35 13.02
C GLU A 41 -10.00 -36.84 12.86
N ALA A 42 -9.39 -36.47 11.73
CA ALA A 42 -9.44 -35.11 11.22
C ALA A 42 -10.91 -34.75 11.03
N SER A 43 -11.41 -33.83 11.82
CA SER A 43 -12.70 -33.20 11.60
C SER A 43 -12.56 -32.38 10.31
N SER A 44 -12.97 -32.94 9.18
CA SER A 44 -13.33 -32.16 8.02
C SER A 44 -14.53 -31.35 8.42
N THR A 45 -14.38 -30.04 8.56
CA THR A 45 -15.50 -29.10 8.63
C THR A 45 -16.25 -29.24 7.31
N ALA A 46 -17.41 -29.90 7.35
CA ALA A 46 -18.36 -29.88 6.26
C ALA A 46 -18.74 -28.41 6.01
N GLU A 47 -18.50 -27.93 4.79
CA GLU A 47 -19.13 -26.72 4.29
C GLU A 47 -20.63 -26.77 4.62
N SER A 48 -21.14 -25.76 5.29
CA SER A 48 -22.56 -25.63 5.61
C SER A 48 -23.29 -25.29 4.32
N ASP A 49 -24.08 -26.23 3.78
CA ASP A 49 -25.02 -26.02 2.67
C ASP A 49 -26.17 -25.05 3.02
N ALA A 50 -26.06 -24.28 4.10
CA ALA A 50 -27.06 -23.31 4.49
C ALA A 50 -26.96 -22.05 3.60
N PRO A 51 -28.08 -21.49 3.12
CA PRO A 51 -28.05 -20.24 2.39
C PRO A 51 -27.38 -19.13 3.20
N LEU A 52 -26.56 -18.30 2.55
CA LEU A 52 -25.99 -17.12 3.18
C LEU A 52 -27.10 -16.11 3.47
N GLU A 53 -27.17 -15.62 4.70
CA GLU A 53 -28.14 -14.60 5.12
C GLU A 53 -27.49 -13.58 6.05
N GLY A 54 -27.58 -12.30 5.69
CA GLY A 54 -27.04 -11.21 6.53
C GLY A 54 -26.66 -9.97 5.73
N GLU A 55 -26.16 -9.00 6.46
CA GLU A 55 -25.73 -7.71 5.91
C GLU A 55 -24.30 -7.44 6.32
N ILE A 56 -23.44 -7.09 5.36
CA ILE A 56 -22.05 -6.67 5.58
C ILE A 56 -21.81 -5.28 5.02
N THR A 57 -20.82 -4.59 5.60
CA THR A 57 -20.29 -3.31 5.12
C THR A 57 -18.90 -3.53 4.55
N PHE A 58 -18.71 -3.11 3.30
CA PHE A 58 -17.42 -3.15 2.60
C PHE A 58 -16.90 -1.74 2.36
N TRP A 59 -15.75 -1.39 2.94
CA TRP A 59 -15.07 -0.13 2.70
C TRP A 59 -13.94 -0.28 1.70
N HIS A 60 -13.83 0.68 0.78
CA HIS A 60 -12.69 0.71 -0.13
C HIS A 60 -12.29 2.15 -0.51
N SER A 61 -11.06 2.30 -1.03
CA SER A 61 -10.51 3.59 -1.48
C SER A 61 -10.50 3.77 -3.01
N PHE A 62 -11.31 3.00 -3.73
CA PHE A 62 -11.37 3.04 -5.21
C PHE A 62 -12.27 4.18 -5.66
N THR A 63 -11.68 5.35 -5.93
CA THR A 63 -12.42 6.56 -6.31
C THR A 63 -12.52 6.79 -7.82
N GLN A 64 -11.79 6.04 -8.66
CA GLN A 64 -11.96 6.07 -10.11
C GLN A 64 -13.27 5.40 -10.51
N GLY A 65 -14.07 6.07 -11.36
CA GLY A 65 -15.41 5.63 -11.73
C GLY A 65 -15.46 4.18 -12.22
N ALA A 66 -14.61 3.80 -13.18
CA ALA A 66 -14.57 2.44 -13.72
C ALA A 66 -14.27 1.38 -12.64
N ARG A 67 -13.39 1.68 -11.69
CA ARG A 67 -13.05 0.77 -10.58
C ARG A 67 -14.20 0.63 -9.58
N MET A 68 -14.85 1.73 -9.23
CA MET A 68 -16.07 1.72 -8.41
C MET A 68 -17.17 0.90 -9.06
N GLU A 69 -17.41 1.11 -10.37
CA GLU A 69 -18.43 0.37 -11.13
C GLU A 69 -18.14 -1.13 -11.18
N ALA A 70 -16.89 -1.55 -11.35
CA ALA A 70 -16.49 -2.95 -11.36
C ALA A 70 -16.78 -3.62 -10.01
N VAL A 71 -16.42 -2.99 -8.89
CA VAL A 71 -16.68 -3.51 -7.54
C VAL A 71 -18.19 -3.55 -7.24
N GLN A 72 -18.92 -2.48 -7.58
CA GLN A 72 -20.38 -2.44 -7.38
C GLN A 72 -21.08 -3.54 -8.20
N LYS A 73 -20.69 -3.72 -9.46
CA LYS A 73 -21.24 -4.76 -10.34
C LYS A 73 -20.98 -6.16 -9.80
N ALA A 74 -19.79 -6.43 -9.25
CA ALA A 74 -19.48 -7.71 -8.62
C ALA A 74 -20.37 -7.94 -7.39
N ALA A 75 -20.54 -6.93 -6.54
CA ALA A 75 -21.42 -7.01 -5.37
C ALA A 75 -22.90 -7.23 -5.76
N ASP A 76 -23.37 -6.53 -6.77
CA ASP A 76 -24.77 -6.69 -7.26
C ASP A 76 -25.03 -8.10 -7.78
N LYS A 77 -24.10 -8.66 -8.58
CA LYS A 77 -24.19 -10.04 -9.07
C LYS A 77 -24.15 -11.06 -7.93
N PHE A 78 -23.27 -10.82 -6.93
CA PHE A 78 -23.18 -11.69 -5.77
C PHE A 78 -24.50 -11.70 -4.96
N MET A 79 -25.09 -10.53 -4.72
CA MET A 79 -26.39 -10.40 -4.04
C MET A 79 -27.53 -11.00 -4.86
N GLU A 80 -27.51 -10.90 -6.20
CA GLU A 80 -28.49 -11.57 -7.07
C GLU A 80 -28.42 -13.09 -6.93
N ALA A 81 -27.21 -13.65 -6.85
CA ALA A 81 -26.99 -15.08 -6.63
C ALA A 81 -27.30 -15.52 -5.19
N ASN A 82 -27.24 -14.62 -4.21
CA ASN A 82 -27.48 -14.86 -2.78
C ASN A 82 -28.55 -13.91 -2.23
N PRO A 83 -29.86 -14.14 -2.47
CA PRO A 83 -30.90 -13.17 -2.14
C PRO A 83 -31.08 -12.84 -0.66
N GLY A 84 -30.48 -13.65 0.25
CA GLY A 84 -30.43 -13.38 1.69
C GLY A 84 -29.32 -12.42 2.10
N VAL A 85 -28.40 -12.08 1.19
CA VAL A 85 -27.23 -11.26 1.47
C VAL A 85 -27.45 -9.81 1.05
N LYS A 86 -26.98 -8.88 1.88
CA LYS A 86 -26.87 -7.46 1.53
C LYS A 86 -25.44 -6.97 1.76
N ILE A 87 -24.85 -6.35 0.75
CA ILE A 87 -23.53 -5.72 0.82
C ILE A 87 -23.70 -4.20 0.69
N ASN A 88 -23.30 -3.46 1.72
CA ASN A 88 -23.26 -2.01 1.68
C ASN A 88 -21.83 -1.57 1.38
N ILE A 89 -21.63 -0.92 0.24
CA ILE A 89 -20.31 -0.41 -0.16
C ILE A 89 -20.21 1.05 0.25
N GLU A 90 -19.11 1.40 0.93
CA GLU A 90 -18.75 2.77 1.26
C GLU A 90 -17.36 3.08 0.69
N THR A 91 -17.27 4.20 -0.05
CA THR A 91 -16.05 4.62 -0.71
C THR A 91 -15.48 5.85 -0.03
N TYR A 92 -14.20 5.81 0.30
CA TYR A 92 -13.47 6.93 0.86
C TYR A 92 -12.32 7.32 -0.07
N SER A 93 -11.92 8.59 -0.05
CA SER A 93 -10.72 8.99 -0.79
C SER A 93 -9.48 8.30 -0.22
N TRP A 94 -8.44 8.15 -1.03
CA TRP A 94 -7.17 7.55 -0.59
C TRP A 94 -6.62 8.26 0.67
N GLY A 95 -6.65 9.61 0.71
CA GLY A 95 -6.18 10.38 1.86
C GLY A 95 -7.08 10.32 3.10
N ASP A 96 -8.39 10.02 2.94
CA ASP A 96 -9.34 9.98 4.06
C ASP A 96 -9.48 8.58 4.67
N PHE A 97 -9.08 7.53 3.96
CA PHE A 97 -9.34 6.14 4.35
C PHE A 97 -8.71 5.79 5.72
N ASN A 98 -7.41 6.08 5.87
CA ASN A 98 -6.71 5.85 7.14
C ASN A 98 -7.35 6.65 8.29
N THR A 99 -7.65 7.93 8.08
CA THR A 99 -8.33 8.79 9.07
C THR A 99 -9.69 8.22 9.47
N LYS A 100 -10.45 7.68 8.51
CA LYS A 100 -11.80 7.15 8.76
C LYS A 100 -11.77 5.92 9.67
N TRP A 101 -10.94 4.91 9.37
CA TRP A 101 -10.91 3.72 10.20
C TRP A 101 -10.27 3.98 11.58
N ASN A 102 -9.25 4.84 11.66
CA ASN A 102 -8.68 5.26 12.94
C ASN A 102 -9.72 5.95 13.84
N ALA A 103 -10.56 6.82 13.28
CA ALA A 103 -11.70 7.39 14.03
C ALA A 103 -12.69 6.30 14.44
N GLY A 104 -12.90 5.31 13.61
CA GLY A 104 -13.74 4.14 13.85
C GLY A 104 -13.32 3.31 15.05
N LEU A 105 -12.02 3.22 15.36
CA LEU A 105 -11.53 2.53 16.57
C LEU A 105 -12.15 3.11 17.84
N THR A 106 -12.37 4.41 17.88
CA THR A 106 -12.95 5.09 19.05
C THR A 106 -14.48 5.05 19.06
N THR A 107 -15.10 5.14 17.89
CA THR A 107 -16.57 5.23 17.74
C THR A 107 -17.24 3.86 17.63
N GLY A 108 -16.49 2.81 17.28
CA GLY A 108 -17.02 1.49 16.93
C GLY A 108 -17.61 1.42 15.50
N ASP A 109 -17.43 2.47 14.69
CA ASP A 109 -17.89 2.53 13.30
C ASP A 109 -16.80 1.98 12.38
N LEU A 110 -16.72 0.65 12.30
CA LEU A 110 -15.77 -0.12 11.51
C LEU A 110 -16.52 -1.04 10.53
N PRO A 111 -15.95 -1.35 9.37
CA PRO A 111 -16.57 -2.24 8.38
C PRO A 111 -16.48 -3.71 8.81
N ASP A 112 -17.19 -4.59 8.08
CA ASP A 112 -17.00 -6.03 8.19
C ASP A 112 -15.79 -6.50 7.36
N MET A 113 -15.58 -5.89 6.19
CA MET A 113 -14.39 -6.08 5.35
C MET A 113 -13.97 -4.77 4.69
N SER A 114 -12.72 -4.68 4.29
CA SER A 114 -12.22 -3.52 3.54
C SER A 114 -11.06 -3.87 2.62
N THR A 115 -10.68 -2.91 1.75
CA THR A 115 -9.30 -2.85 1.27
C THR A 115 -8.41 -2.31 2.39
N ALA A 116 -7.08 -2.54 2.30
CA ALA A 116 -6.10 -1.65 2.88
C ALA A 116 -5.34 -0.95 1.74
N GLN A 117 -4.69 0.16 2.03
CA GLN A 117 -3.99 0.97 1.01
C GLN A 117 -2.60 0.43 0.67
N GLY A 118 -2.21 -0.66 1.31
CA GLY A 118 -0.96 -1.36 1.10
C GLY A 118 -0.56 -2.14 2.35
N THR A 119 0.60 -2.76 2.27
CA THR A 119 1.15 -3.62 3.33
C THR A 119 1.35 -2.87 4.65
N GLY A 120 1.83 -1.61 4.60
CA GLY A 120 2.04 -0.77 5.79
C GLY A 120 0.76 -0.57 6.60
N GLU A 121 -0.37 -0.31 5.92
CA GLU A 121 -1.65 -0.14 6.60
C GLU A 121 -2.16 -1.45 7.24
N VAL A 122 -1.86 -2.61 6.63
CA VAL A 122 -2.15 -3.92 7.27
C VAL A 122 -1.39 -4.05 8.58
N VAL A 123 -0.13 -3.63 8.63
CA VAL A 123 0.66 -3.63 9.87
C VAL A 123 0.06 -2.70 10.92
N GLU A 124 -0.41 -1.51 10.55
CA GLU A 124 -1.12 -0.60 11.47
C GLU A 124 -2.39 -1.24 12.04
N MET A 125 -3.19 -1.85 11.17
CA MET A 125 -4.42 -2.55 11.57
C MET A 125 -4.12 -3.75 12.49
N LEU A 126 -3.02 -4.48 12.25
CA LEU A 126 -2.55 -5.57 13.12
C LEU A 126 -2.13 -5.04 14.50
N ASN A 127 -1.38 -3.95 14.55
CA ASN A 127 -1.00 -3.31 15.79
C ASN A 127 -2.21 -2.80 16.59
N ALA A 128 -3.26 -2.38 15.91
CA ALA A 128 -4.55 -2.02 16.52
C ALA A 128 -5.40 -3.24 16.93
N ASP A 129 -4.96 -4.47 16.63
CA ASP A 129 -5.66 -5.74 16.92
C ASP A 129 -7.07 -5.82 16.32
N VAL A 130 -7.27 -5.30 15.10
CA VAL A 130 -8.59 -5.22 14.47
C VAL A 130 -8.84 -6.20 13.34
N LEU A 131 -7.83 -6.97 12.90
CA LEU A 131 -7.94 -7.91 11.78
C LEU A 131 -8.15 -9.35 12.24
N THR A 132 -8.91 -10.11 11.45
CA THR A 132 -9.10 -11.56 11.61
C THR A 132 -8.15 -12.29 10.67
N PRO A 133 -7.49 -13.39 11.09
CA PRO A 133 -6.76 -14.29 10.20
C PRO A 133 -7.69 -14.84 9.09
N ILE A 134 -7.16 -14.91 7.85
CA ILE A 134 -7.91 -15.33 6.67
C ILE A 134 -7.21 -16.44 5.88
N ASP A 135 -6.41 -17.28 6.55
CA ASP A 135 -5.65 -18.36 5.91
C ASP A 135 -6.54 -19.30 5.11
N ASP A 136 -7.72 -19.66 5.63
CA ASP A 136 -8.69 -20.50 4.96
C ASP A 136 -9.21 -19.89 3.65
N MET A 137 -9.45 -18.57 3.61
CA MET A 137 -9.85 -17.87 2.38
C MET A 137 -8.73 -17.90 1.33
N VAL A 138 -7.48 -17.67 1.76
CA VAL A 138 -6.33 -17.70 0.87
C VAL A 138 -6.11 -19.12 0.32
N ASP A 139 -6.33 -20.15 1.15
CA ASP A 139 -6.19 -21.55 0.73
C ASP A 139 -7.30 -21.95 -0.25
N ASP A 140 -8.54 -21.49 -0.06
CA ASP A 140 -9.68 -21.76 -0.94
C ASP A 140 -9.56 -21.04 -2.30
N ILE A 141 -9.03 -19.81 -2.32
CA ILE A 141 -8.67 -19.10 -3.58
C ILE A 141 -7.52 -19.83 -4.30
N GLY A 142 -6.64 -20.47 -3.55
CA GLY A 142 -5.43 -21.16 -4.01
C GLY A 142 -4.17 -20.36 -3.67
N ARG A 143 -3.58 -20.64 -2.54
CA ARG A 143 -2.37 -19.97 -2.01
C ARG A 143 -1.20 -19.93 -3.00
N ASP A 144 -1.04 -20.96 -3.80
CA ASP A 144 0.01 -21.11 -4.81
C ASP A 144 -0.19 -20.24 -6.06
N ARG A 145 -1.39 -19.66 -6.24
CA ARG A 145 -1.68 -18.70 -7.31
C ARG A 145 -1.05 -17.34 -7.04
N PHE A 146 -0.81 -16.99 -5.78
CA PHE A 146 -0.19 -15.72 -5.40
C PHE A 146 1.34 -15.78 -5.48
N SER A 147 2.01 -14.64 -5.62
CA SER A 147 3.45 -14.56 -5.39
C SER A 147 3.77 -14.79 -3.91
N ALA A 148 4.91 -15.42 -3.63
CA ALA A 148 5.30 -15.70 -2.25
C ALA A 148 5.53 -14.42 -1.44
N ASN A 149 6.12 -13.40 -2.07
CA ASN A 149 6.38 -12.10 -1.43
C ASN A 149 5.07 -11.38 -1.07
N ALA A 150 4.09 -11.35 -1.98
CA ALA A 150 2.81 -10.69 -1.73
C ALA A 150 2.06 -11.29 -0.53
N LEU A 151 2.12 -12.61 -0.32
CA LEU A 151 1.53 -13.24 0.86
C LEU A 151 2.40 -13.07 2.11
N ALA A 152 3.73 -13.13 1.97
CA ALA A 152 4.64 -12.92 3.09
C ALA A 152 4.44 -11.54 3.71
N ASP A 153 4.27 -10.52 2.89
CA ASP A 153 4.00 -9.15 3.31
C ASP A 153 2.66 -8.99 4.09
N MET A 154 1.73 -9.94 3.93
CA MET A 154 0.44 -9.96 4.61
C MET A 154 0.39 -10.93 5.78
N THR A 155 1.52 -11.55 6.13
CA THR A 155 1.60 -12.61 7.15
C THR A 155 2.34 -12.08 8.39
N SER A 156 1.74 -12.28 9.55
CA SER A 156 2.32 -11.96 10.86
C SER A 156 2.10 -13.13 11.82
N ASP A 157 3.12 -13.50 12.60
CA ASP A 157 3.09 -14.62 13.54
C ASP A 157 2.57 -15.95 12.97
N GLY A 158 2.82 -16.16 11.67
CA GLY A 158 2.44 -17.38 10.95
C GLY A 158 0.99 -17.43 10.49
N ALA A 159 0.22 -16.37 10.61
CA ALA A 159 -1.14 -16.22 10.11
C ALA A 159 -1.23 -15.12 9.05
N THR A 160 -2.07 -15.31 8.04
CA THR A 160 -2.30 -14.37 6.95
C THR A 160 -3.52 -13.50 7.25
N TYR A 161 -3.39 -12.17 7.11
CA TYR A 161 -4.42 -11.20 7.49
C TYR A 161 -4.95 -10.36 6.31
N GLY A 162 -4.30 -10.43 5.16
CA GLY A 162 -4.73 -9.78 3.94
C GLY A 162 -4.56 -10.70 2.74
N VAL A 163 -5.45 -10.61 1.76
CA VAL A 163 -5.32 -11.29 0.48
C VAL A 163 -5.04 -10.26 -0.61
N PRO A 164 -3.88 -10.35 -1.33
CA PRO A 164 -3.50 -9.37 -2.34
C PRO A 164 -4.53 -9.31 -3.47
N TYR A 165 -5.23 -8.19 -3.65
CA TYR A 165 -6.28 -8.05 -4.66
C TYR A 165 -5.74 -7.53 -5.99
N TYR A 166 -4.79 -6.61 -5.96
CA TYR A 166 -3.99 -6.23 -7.14
C TYR A 166 -2.63 -5.71 -6.69
N SER A 167 -1.72 -5.63 -7.65
CA SER A 167 -0.36 -5.15 -7.41
C SER A 167 -0.01 -3.99 -8.34
N HIS A 168 0.91 -3.16 -7.91
CA HIS A 168 1.54 -2.14 -8.73
C HIS A 168 2.97 -1.86 -8.23
N ALA A 169 3.79 -1.27 -9.09
CA ALA A 169 5.12 -0.79 -8.71
C ALA A 169 5.37 0.59 -9.31
N GLN A 170 6.31 1.30 -8.73
CA GLN A 170 6.75 2.59 -9.22
C GLN A 170 7.84 2.40 -10.27
N VAL A 171 7.70 3.11 -11.39
CA VAL A 171 8.63 3.07 -12.52
C VAL A 171 8.87 4.49 -13.03
N MET A 172 9.89 4.68 -13.86
CA MET A 172 10.14 5.96 -14.53
C MET A 172 9.33 6.05 -15.83
N TRP A 173 8.32 6.91 -15.86
CA TRP A 173 7.59 7.29 -17.06
C TRP A 173 8.32 8.36 -17.82
N TYR A 174 8.31 8.30 -19.17
CA TYR A 174 9.00 9.27 -20.01
C TYR A 174 8.29 9.50 -21.36
N ARG A 175 8.60 10.63 -21.98
CA ARG A 175 8.10 11.07 -23.27
C ARG A 175 9.15 10.77 -24.36
N THR A 176 8.88 9.74 -25.18
CA THR A 176 9.78 9.31 -26.27
C THR A 176 10.03 10.42 -27.29
N ASP A 177 8.99 11.16 -27.67
CA ASP A 177 9.08 12.26 -28.62
C ASP A 177 9.99 13.41 -28.13
N LEU A 178 9.98 13.71 -26.83
CA LEU A 178 10.84 14.74 -26.26
C LEU A 178 12.31 14.29 -26.21
N LEU A 179 12.55 13.02 -25.87
CA LEU A 179 13.90 12.45 -25.90
C LEU A 179 14.47 12.41 -27.32
N GLU A 180 13.69 11.89 -28.29
CA GLU A 180 14.08 11.82 -29.69
C GLU A 180 14.39 13.23 -30.27
N ALA A 181 13.52 14.21 -30.00
CA ALA A 181 13.71 15.58 -30.45
C ALA A 181 14.99 16.24 -29.88
N ALA A 182 15.42 15.81 -28.70
CA ALA A 182 16.63 16.28 -28.06
C ALA A 182 17.88 15.41 -28.37
N GLY A 183 17.72 14.29 -29.08
CA GLY A 183 18.77 13.33 -29.36
C GLY A 183 19.28 12.60 -28.12
N LEU A 184 18.37 12.35 -27.14
CA LEU A 184 18.67 11.70 -25.88
C LEU A 184 18.19 10.25 -25.90
N GLU A 185 18.94 9.37 -25.26
CA GLU A 185 18.54 8.01 -24.94
C GLU A 185 17.70 7.97 -23.65
N VAL A 186 17.00 6.85 -23.40
CA VAL A 186 16.29 6.62 -22.15
C VAL A 186 17.31 6.50 -21.02
N PRO A 187 17.21 7.35 -19.97
CA PRO A 187 18.17 7.34 -18.86
C PRO A 187 18.16 6.00 -18.10
N LYS A 188 19.33 5.49 -17.77
CA LYS A 188 19.53 4.28 -16.96
C LYS A 188 20.09 4.59 -15.58
N THR A 189 20.73 5.76 -15.44
CA THR A 189 21.32 6.21 -14.19
C THR A 189 20.70 7.52 -13.73
N TRP A 190 20.83 7.83 -12.44
CA TRP A 190 20.33 9.09 -11.88
C TRP A 190 21.04 10.32 -12.48
N ASP A 191 22.32 10.21 -12.83
CA ASP A 191 23.02 11.29 -13.50
C ASP A 191 22.52 11.49 -14.92
N GLU A 192 22.31 10.42 -15.71
CA GLU A 192 21.70 10.52 -17.04
C GLU A 192 20.28 11.09 -16.98
N PHE A 193 19.47 10.66 -15.99
CA PHE A 193 18.14 11.23 -15.77
C PHE A 193 18.21 12.73 -15.51
N TYR A 194 19.09 13.15 -14.59
CA TYR A 194 19.23 14.57 -14.26
C TYR A 194 19.65 15.39 -15.48
N ASP A 195 20.65 14.94 -16.23
CA ASP A 195 21.15 15.65 -17.42
C ASP A 195 20.07 15.74 -18.51
N ALA A 196 19.30 14.68 -18.72
CA ALA A 196 18.15 14.67 -19.62
C ALA A 196 17.06 15.63 -19.13
N ALA A 197 16.70 15.59 -17.85
CA ALA A 197 15.69 16.45 -17.26
C ALA A 197 16.07 17.95 -17.36
N VAL A 198 17.33 18.31 -17.11
CA VAL A 198 17.84 19.69 -17.30
C VAL A 198 17.75 20.10 -18.77
N THR A 199 18.17 19.23 -19.70
CA THR A 199 18.15 19.50 -21.15
C THR A 199 16.72 19.76 -21.66
N LEU A 200 15.74 19.05 -21.11
CA LEU A 200 14.32 19.15 -21.49
C LEU A 200 13.57 20.27 -20.73
N THR A 201 14.20 20.91 -19.75
CA THR A 201 13.61 22.06 -19.03
C THR A 201 13.84 23.35 -19.80
N LYS A 202 12.89 23.69 -20.65
CA LYS A 202 12.93 24.89 -21.50
C LYS A 202 11.53 25.24 -22.06
N ASP A 203 11.31 26.49 -22.40
CA ASP A 203 10.13 26.98 -23.11
C ASP A 203 8.78 26.60 -22.45
N GLY A 204 8.74 26.52 -21.10
CA GLY A 204 7.56 26.13 -20.32
C GLY A 204 7.35 24.62 -20.19
N GLN A 205 8.26 23.81 -20.73
CA GLN A 205 8.42 22.39 -20.46
C GLN A 205 9.38 22.21 -19.30
N TYR A 206 9.08 21.29 -18.41
CA TYR A 206 9.95 20.89 -17.29
C TYR A 206 10.45 19.47 -17.52
N GLY A 207 11.63 19.17 -17.04
CA GLY A 207 12.18 17.81 -17.10
C GLY A 207 11.38 16.85 -16.21
N ALA A 208 11.18 17.23 -14.97
CA ALA A 208 10.43 16.46 -14.00
C ALA A 208 9.75 17.42 -12.99
N ALA A 209 8.96 16.86 -12.09
CA ALA A 209 8.46 17.58 -10.93
C ALA A 209 8.89 16.84 -9.66
N PHE A 210 9.36 17.59 -8.66
CA PHE A 210 9.63 17.09 -7.31
C PHE A 210 8.68 17.76 -6.34
N SER A 211 8.10 17.01 -5.45
CA SER A 211 7.13 17.50 -4.47
C SER A 211 7.45 16.98 -3.08
N CYS A 212 7.14 17.79 -2.06
CA CYS A 212 7.30 17.43 -0.66
C CYS A 212 6.12 17.95 0.19
N SER A 213 4.89 17.69 -0.29
CA SER A 213 3.67 18.02 0.44
C SER A 213 3.57 17.14 1.70
N PRO A 214 3.35 17.72 2.91
CA PRO A 214 3.21 16.95 4.14
C PRO A 214 2.00 16.01 4.17
N ASN A 215 1.07 16.16 3.23
CA ASN A 215 -0.13 15.33 3.11
C ASN A 215 0.02 14.22 2.06
N ASP A 216 1.24 13.97 1.61
CA ASP A 216 1.54 12.94 0.62
C ASP A 216 2.95 12.38 0.92
N LEU A 217 3.30 11.20 0.39
CA LEU A 217 4.60 10.55 0.64
C LEU A 217 5.56 10.66 -0.55
N LEU A 218 5.39 11.65 -1.44
CA LEU A 218 6.19 11.74 -2.66
C LEU A 218 7.69 11.93 -2.41
N SER A 219 8.09 12.81 -1.49
CA SER A 219 9.51 12.98 -1.21
C SER A 219 10.13 11.79 -0.46
N THR A 220 9.36 11.09 0.37
CA THR A 220 9.76 9.81 0.94
C THR A 220 10.01 8.78 -0.16
N ARG A 221 9.10 8.64 -1.14
CA ARG A 221 9.29 7.78 -2.32
C ARG A 221 10.56 8.12 -3.09
N TYR A 222 10.72 9.37 -3.44
CA TYR A 222 11.87 9.83 -4.22
C TYR A 222 13.19 9.59 -3.51
N LEU A 223 13.24 9.86 -2.21
CA LEU A 223 14.43 9.56 -1.41
C LEU A 223 14.70 8.06 -1.38
N ASN A 224 13.65 7.25 -1.17
CA ASN A 224 13.75 5.79 -1.17
C ASN A 224 14.28 5.24 -2.50
N TYR A 225 13.81 5.75 -3.64
CA TYR A 225 14.29 5.31 -4.96
C TYR A 225 15.80 5.48 -5.11
N TYR A 226 16.31 6.61 -4.67
CA TYR A 226 17.75 6.86 -4.72
C TYR A 226 18.52 5.97 -3.74
N VAL A 227 18.07 5.91 -2.49
CA VAL A 227 18.74 5.18 -1.40
C VAL A 227 18.80 3.68 -1.68
N VAL A 228 17.70 3.08 -2.11
CA VAL A 228 17.66 1.64 -2.46
C VAL A 228 18.55 1.36 -3.66
N SER A 229 18.56 2.22 -4.69
CA SER A 229 19.45 2.08 -5.85
C SER A 229 20.93 2.24 -5.49
N ALA A 230 21.24 2.91 -4.37
CA ALA A 230 22.58 3.01 -3.81
C ALA A 230 22.95 1.82 -2.89
N GLY A 231 22.08 0.82 -2.79
CA GLY A 231 22.30 -0.38 -1.97
C GLY A 231 22.12 -0.15 -0.47
N SER A 232 21.30 0.83 -0.07
CA SER A 232 20.97 1.17 1.32
C SER A 232 19.46 1.14 1.54
N SER A 233 19.01 1.45 2.75
CA SER A 233 17.59 1.56 3.12
C SER A 233 17.38 2.81 3.98
N LEU A 234 16.13 3.29 4.05
CA LEU A 234 15.72 4.37 4.96
C LEU A 234 15.61 3.92 6.43
N LEU A 235 15.67 2.61 6.66
CA LEU A 235 15.79 2.00 7.99
C LEU A 235 17.09 1.21 8.09
N ASN A 236 17.71 1.23 9.26
CA ASN A 236 18.85 0.36 9.60
C ASN A 236 18.35 -1.08 9.88
N ASP A 237 19.30 -2.04 9.98
CA ASP A 237 19.00 -3.44 10.32
C ASP A 237 18.28 -3.58 11.68
N ASP A 238 18.45 -2.63 12.59
CA ASP A 238 17.77 -2.58 13.89
C ASP A 238 16.46 -1.78 13.85
N LEU A 239 15.98 -1.44 12.65
CA LEU A 239 14.77 -0.69 12.38
C LEU A 239 14.78 0.77 12.88
N THR A 240 15.92 1.32 13.27
CA THR A 240 16.06 2.76 13.50
C THR A 240 16.11 3.52 12.17
N ALA A 241 15.69 4.78 12.15
CA ALA A 241 15.74 5.62 10.96
C ALA A 241 17.18 5.84 10.48
N ASN A 242 17.39 5.88 9.16
CA ASN A 242 18.68 5.97 8.50
C ASN A 242 18.73 7.14 7.50
N LEU A 243 18.49 8.36 7.99
CA LEU A 243 18.47 9.57 7.14
C LEU A 243 19.79 10.32 7.10
N THR A 244 20.77 9.95 7.95
CA THR A 244 22.09 10.58 8.01
C THR A 244 23.19 9.76 7.33
N SER A 245 22.87 8.59 6.76
CA SER A 245 23.81 7.83 5.94
C SER A 245 24.26 8.63 4.72
N LYS A 246 25.43 8.24 4.17
CA LYS A 246 25.94 8.88 2.96
C LYS A 246 24.94 8.79 1.81
N GLU A 247 24.33 7.65 1.62
CA GLU A 247 23.36 7.36 0.57
C GLU A 247 22.10 8.22 0.70
N ALA A 248 21.60 8.41 1.93
CA ALA A 248 20.47 9.29 2.21
C ALA A 248 20.82 10.76 1.96
N ILE A 249 21.97 11.24 2.44
CA ILE A 249 22.43 12.62 2.21
C ILE A 249 22.65 12.89 0.70
N ASP A 250 23.23 11.95 -0.03
CA ASP A 250 23.41 12.06 -1.48
C ASP A 250 22.03 12.11 -2.18
N GLY A 251 21.08 11.28 -1.78
CA GLY A 251 19.71 11.28 -2.30
C GLY A 251 18.97 12.59 -2.02
N ILE A 252 19.05 13.13 -0.80
CA ILE A 252 18.47 14.44 -0.46
C ILE A 252 19.05 15.52 -1.38
N ASN A 253 20.38 15.61 -1.50
CA ASN A 253 21.03 16.57 -2.37
C ASN A 253 20.65 16.39 -3.83
N PHE A 254 20.49 15.14 -4.30
CA PHE A 254 20.05 14.84 -5.66
C PHE A 254 18.66 15.42 -5.94
N TRP A 255 17.68 15.13 -5.10
CA TRP A 255 16.32 15.60 -5.32
C TRP A 255 16.15 17.10 -5.14
N LEU A 256 16.94 17.73 -4.26
CA LEU A 256 17.00 19.20 -4.15
C LEU A 256 17.54 19.84 -5.45
N LYS A 257 18.55 19.25 -6.12
CA LYS A 257 19.02 19.76 -7.41
C LYS A 257 17.97 19.56 -8.53
N VAL A 258 17.20 18.44 -8.50
CA VAL A 258 16.08 18.21 -9.44
C VAL A 258 15.00 19.26 -9.23
N TYR A 259 14.56 19.48 -7.97
CA TYR A 259 13.60 20.54 -7.66
C TYR A 259 14.03 21.90 -8.20
N LYS A 260 15.26 22.29 -7.90
CA LYS A 260 15.79 23.61 -8.26
C LYS A 260 15.92 23.84 -9.77
N ASN A 261 16.29 22.80 -10.54
CA ASN A 261 16.69 22.97 -11.94
C ASN A 261 15.72 22.38 -12.94
N CYS A 262 14.84 21.47 -12.55
CA CYS A 262 13.99 20.70 -13.45
C CYS A 262 12.50 20.79 -13.12
N SER A 263 12.10 21.34 -11.96
CA SER A 263 10.72 21.35 -11.49
C SER A 263 10.13 22.76 -11.46
N PRO A 264 8.81 22.92 -11.67
CA PRO A 264 8.13 24.15 -11.33
C PRO A 264 8.24 24.44 -9.83
N ALA A 265 8.47 25.69 -9.43
CA ALA A 265 8.65 26.05 -8.02
C ALA A 265 7.40 25.80 -7.15
N GLU A 266 6.22 25.86 -7.74
CA GLU A 266 4.93 25.61 -7.07
C GLU A 266 4.73 24.14 -6.67
N THR A 267 5.49 23.21 -7.22
CA THR A 267 5.31 21.76 -6.94
C THR A 267 5.66 21.37 -5.52
N ILE A 268 6.27 22.23 -4.73
CA ILE A 268 6.63 21.96 -3.33
C ILE A 268 5.46 21.40 -2.49
N ASN A 269 4.22 21.83 -2.78
CA ASN A 269 3.02 21.41 -2.06
C ASN A 269 2.08 20.52 -2.88
N TYR A 270 2.55 19.98 -4.01
CA TYR A 270 1.73 19.13 -4.87
C TYR A 270 1.58 17.75 -4.26
N THR A 271 0.38 17.21 -4.40
CA THR A 271 0.08 15.80 -4.12
C THR A 271 0.45 14.92 -5.32
N VAL A 272 0.40 13.60 -5.16
CA VAL A 272 0.60 12.64 -6.26
C VAL A 272 -0.32 12.92 -7.46
N ASN A 273 -1.56 13.35 -7.20
CA ASN A 273 -2.51 13.66 -8.27
C ASN A 273 -2.18 14.98 -9.00
N ASP A 274 -1.73 16.00 -8.27
CA ASP A 274 -1.28 17.27 -8.86
C ASP A 274 -0.03 17.06 -9.71
N HIS A 275 0.92 16.29 -9.19
CA HIS A 275 2.16 15.92 -9.86
C HIS A 275 1.89 15.15 -11.16
N ALA A 276 1.09 14.07 -11.10
CA ALA A 276 0.69 13.30 -12.25
C ALA A 276 -0.04 14.16 -13.30
N THR A 277 -0.84 15.14 -12.86
CA THR A 277 -1.55 16.07 -13.75
C THR A 277 -0.61 16.89 -14.62
N LEU A 278 0.57 17.28 -14.12
CA LEU A 278 1.58 17.96 -14.94
C LEU A 278 2.05 17.07 -16.10
N PHE A 279 2.28 15.80 -15.84
CA PHE A 279 2.65 14.84 -16.86
C PHE A 279 1.50 14.58 -17.85
N TYR A 280 0.27 14.42 -17.35
CA TYR A 280 -0.92 14.27 -18.21
C TYR A 280 -1.12 15.44 -19.15
N GLN A 281 -0.81 16.65 -18.72
CA GLN A 281 -0.87 17.86 -19.53
C GLN A 281 0.36 18.03 -20.45
N GLY A 282 1.28 17.08 -20.47
CA GLY A 282 2.52 17.15 -21.24
C GLY A 282 3.49 18.25 -20.75
N LYS A 283 3.39 18.67 -19.46
CA LYS A 283 4.22 19.73 -18.88
C LYS A 283 5.57 19.22 -18.35
N THR A 284 5.66 17.93 -18.02
CA THR A 284 6.89 17.27 -17.62
C THR A 284 7.29 16.21 -18.62
N ALA A 285 8.59 15.98 -18.80
CA ALA A 285 9.14 14.97 -19.70
C ALA A 285 9.24 13.61 -19.02
N PHE A 286 9.46 13.62 -17.69
CA PHE A 286 9.55 12.44 -16.84
C PHE A 286 8.58 12.54 -15.68
N ASP A 287 8.14 11.36 -15.19
CA ASP A 287 7.39 11.18 -13.96
C ASP A 287 7.78 9.85 -13.31
N PHE A 288 7.73 9.77 -11.99
CA PHE A 288 7.95 8.53 -11.25
C PHE A 288 6.65 8.11 -10.58
N ASN A 289 6.02 7.08 -11.12
CA ASN A 289 4.68 6.72 -10.70
C ASN A 289 4.32 5.29 -11.13
N SER A 290 3.15 4.80 -10.70
CA SER A 290 2.64 3.49 -11.12
C SER A 290 1.92 3.54 -12.48
N GLY A 291 1.44 2.40 -12.94
CA GLY A 291 0.84 2.25 -14.28
C GLY A 291 -0.46 3.02 -14.53
N PHE A 292 -1.11 3.59 -13.50
CA PHE A 292 -2.31 4.41 -13.69
C PHE A 292 -2.05 5.66 -14.57
N MET A 293 -0.79 6.01 -14.78
CA MET A 293 -0.37 7.12 -15.64
C MET A 293 -0.93 7.02 -17.06
N ILE A 294 -1.02 5.81 -17.62
CA ILE A 294 -1.53 5.60 -18.98
C ILE A 294 -2.98 6.06 -19.10
N GLY A 295 -3.87 5.62 -18.21
CA GLY A 295 -5.25 6.06 -18.21
C GLY A 295 -5.39 7.58 -18.00
N GLY A 296 -4.53 8.16 -17.16
CA GLY A 296 -4.47 9.61 -16.97
C GLY A 296 -4.13 10.37 -18.25
N VAL A 297 -3.10 9.93 -18.97
CA VAL A 297 -2.71 10.56 -20.25
C VAL A 297 -3.79 10.35 -21.32
N GLN A 298 -4.32 9.14 -21.47
CA GLN A 298 -5.36 8.84 -22.47
C GLN A 298 -6.62 9.70 -22.25
N ASN A 299 -6.98 10.00 -21.02
CA ASN A 299 -8.14 10.81 -20.67
C ASN A 299 -7.92 12.32 -20.82
N ASN A 300 -6.70 12.81 -20.57
CA ASN A 300 -6.41 14.25 -20.55
C ASN A 300 -5.80 14.76 -21.87
N THR A 301 -4.88 14.00 -22.47
CA THR A 301 -4.11 14.44 -23.64
C THR A 301 -3.82 13.21 -24.52
N PRO A 302 -4.85 12.59 -25.13
CA PRO A 302 -4.72 11.33 -25.85
C PRO A 302 -3.71 11.39 -27.02
N GLU A 303 -3.47 12.55 -27.59
CA GLU A 303 -2.51 12.74 -28.68
C GLU A 303 -1.05 12.47 -28.28
N ILE A 304 -0.70 12.57 -27.00
CA ILE A 304 0.64 12.23 -26.51
C ILE A 304 0.76 10.79 -26.00
N ALA A 305 -0.35 10.08 -25.81
CA ALA A 305 -0.36 8.73 -25.23
C ALA A 305 0.59 7.78 -25.96
N GLN A 306 0.61 7.83 -27.30
CA GLN A 306 1.50 7.01 -28.13
C GLN A 306 3.00 7.23 -27.87
N TYR A 307 3.37 8.36 -27.28
CA TYR A 307 4.76 8.73 -26.95
C TYR A 307 5.12 8.47 -25.49
N VAL A 308 4.18 7.98 -24.68
CA VAL A 308 4.44 7.67 -23.27
C VAL A 308 4.88 6.23 -23.14
N ARG A 309 6.02 6.00 -22.50
CA ARG A 309 6.56 4.68 -22.16
C ARG A 309 7.15 4.72 -20.76
N CYS A 310 7.42 3.56 -20.21
CA CYS A 310 8.13 3.48 -18.94
C CYS A 310 9.42 2.65 -19.03
N ALA A 311 10.28 2.87 -18.06
CA ALA A 311 11.52 2.14 -17.84
C ALA A 311 11.67 1.83 -16.35
N PRO A 312 12.53 0.87 -15.97
CA PRO A 312 12.92 0.69 -14.59
C PRO A 312 13.41 2.00 -13.95
N LEU A 313 13.32 2.10 -12.63
CA LEU A 313 13.92 3.23 -11.91
C LEU A 313 15.43 3.34 -12.22
N PRO A 314 15.98 4.57 -12.34
CA PRO A 314 17.40 4.77 -12.55
C PRO A 314 18.23 4.17 -11.41
N ARG A 315 19.48 3.83 -11.70
CA ARG A 315 20.46 3.27 -10.76
C ARG A 315 21.65 4.21 -10.61
N ILE A 316 22.54 3.93 -9.66
CA ILE A 316 23.70 4.80 -9.42
C ILE A 316 24.69 4.71 -10.58
N THR A 317 25.02 3.49 -11.04
CA THR A 317 25.86 3.27 -12.22
C THR A 317 25.21 2.26 -13.18
N ASP A 318 25.57 2.30 -14.48
CA ASP A 318 25.02 1.37 -15.48
C ASP A 318 25.38 -0.10 -15.22
N SER A 319 26.38 -0.37 -14.38
CA SER A 319 26.79 -1.72 -13.98
C SER A 319 26.01 -2.27 -12.78
N ASP A 320 25.28 -1.42 -12.05
CA ASP A 320 24.50 -1.86 -10.89
C ASP A 320 23.28 -2.67 -11.33
N PRO A 321 22.76 -3.54 -10.45
CA PRO A 321 21.49 -4.22 -10.70
C PRO A 321 20.36 -3.21 -10.96
N VAL A 322 19.32 -3.65 -11.67
CA VAL A 322 18.06 -2.92 -11.71
C VAL A 322 17.38 -3.12 -10.36
N TYR A 323 16.95 -2.04 -9.74
CA TYR A 323 16.26 -2.07 -8.45
C TYR A 323 14.77 -1.78 -8.64
N SER A 324 13.95 -2.47 -7.88
CA SER A 324 12.57 -2.10 -7.66
C SER A 324 12.46 -1.54 -6.24
N ALA A 325 12.37 -0.22 -6.16
CA ALA A 325 12.41 0.47 -4.88
C ALA A 325 11.03 0.61 -4.20
N GLU A 326 9.96 0.30 -4.91
CA GLU A 326 8.61 0.29 -4.33
C GLU A 326 7.69 -0.59 -5.17
N ALA A 327 7.30 -1.73 -4.60
CA ALA A 327 6.18 -2.54 -5.01
C ALA A 327 5.10 -2.50 -3.94
N SER A 328 3.84 -2.50 -4.34
CA SER A 328 2.72 -2.45 -3.42
C SER A 328 1.66 -3.47 -3.82
N HIS A 329 1.17 -4.17 -2.83
CA HIS A 329 0.04 -5.08 -2.93
C HIS A 329 -1.13 -4.47 -2.17
N ILE A 330 -2.23 -4.26 -2.85
CA ILE A 330 -3.45 -3.71 -2.23
C ILE A 330 -4.32 -4.89 -1.82
N PRO A 331 -4.44 -5.17 -0.53
CA PRO A 331 -5.16 -6.34 -0.06
C PRO A 331 -6.63 -6.08 0.22
N LEU A 332 -7.40 -7.17 0.29
CA LEU A 332 -8.66 -7.26 1.01
C LEU A 332 -8.39 -7.82 2.40
N VAL A 333 -9.05 -7.27 3.41
CA VAL A 333 -8.94 -7.68 4.82
C VAL A 333 -10.32 -7.88 5.43
N VAL A 334 -10.41 -8.72 6.47
CA VAL A 334 -11.62 -8.96 7.26
C VAL A 334 -11.40 -8.46 8.68
N TRP A 335 -12.34 -7.67 9.18
CA TRP A 335 -12.26 -7.03 10.47
C TRP A 335 -12.81 -7.94 11.58
N LYS A 336 -12.23 -7.88 12.79
CA LYS A 336 -12.67 -8.70 13.93
C LYS A 336 -14.11 -8.45 14.38
N ASN A 337 -14.66 -7.26 14.08
CA ASN A 337 -16.05 -6.91 14.38
C ASN A 337 -17.04 -7.38 13.32
N ALA A 338 -16.57 -8.06 12.26
CA ALA A 338 -17.45 -8.60 11.23
C ALA A 338 -18.54 -9.49 11.84
N LYS A 339 -19.81 -9.16 11.53
CA LYS A 339 -20.96 -9.89 12.05
C LYS A 339 -21.22 -11.18 11.27
N HIS A 340 -20.82 -11.17 10.01
CA HIS A 340 -21.00 -12.25 9.05
C HIS A 340 -19.68 -12.55 8.32
N PRO A 341 -18.65 -13.07 9.02
CA PRO A 341 -17.37 -13.38 8.40
C PRO A 341 -17.50 -14.42 7.27
N GLU A 342 -18.50 -15.30 7.34
CA GLU A 342 -18.82 -16.26 6.29
C GLU A 342 -19.28 -15.58 4.99
N ILE A 343 -19.99 -14.44 5.07
CA ILE A 343 -20.36 -13.65 3.89
C ILE A 343 -19.13 -12.91 3.35
N CYS A 344 -18.29 -12.34 4.23
CA CYS A 344 -17.04 -11.71 3.82
C CYS A 344 -16.15 -12.71 3.06
N LYS A 345 -15.99 -13.93 3.58
CA LYS A 345 -15.25 -15.01 2.94
C LYS A 345 -15.81 -15.32 1.55
N ALA A 346 -17.08 -15.66 1.46
CA ALA A 346 -17.71 -16.03 0.21
C ALA A 346 -17.66 -14.90 -0.83
N PHE A 347 -17.80 -13.64 -0.40
CA PHE A 347 -17.69 -12.50 -1.31
C PHE A 347 -16.24 -12.25 -1.76
N ILE A 348 -15.25 -12.38 -0.89
CA ILE A 348 -13.85 -12.31 -1.27
C ILE A 348 -13.53 -13.40 -2.31
N GLU A 349 -13.88 -14.65 -2.04
CA GLU A 349 -13.67 -15.76 -3.00
C GLU A 349 -14.33 -15.47 -4.35
N TYR A 350 -15.56 -14.95 -4.35
CA TYR A 350 -16.29 -14.56 -5.56
C TYR A 350 -15.58 -13.44 -6.35
N LEU A 351 -14.93 -12.50 -5.67
CA LEU A 351 -14.15 -11.45 -6.32
C LEU A 351 -12.93 -12.01 -7.06
N TYR A 352 -12.43 -13.19 -6.66
CA TYR A 352 -11.29 -13.88 -7.32
C TYR A 352 -11.73 -14.90 -8.38
N ASP A 353 -13.03 -15.07 -8.63
CA ASP A 353 -13.49 -15.79 -9.83
C ASP A 353 -12.92 -15.11 -11.08
N THR A 354 -12.37 -15.88 -12.01
CA THR A 354 -11.61 -15.38 -13.16
C THR A 354 -12.31 -14.23 -13.90
N ASP A 355 -13.62 -14.37 -14.20
CA ASP A 355 -14.35 -13.36 -14.95
C ASP A 355 -14.50 -12.03 -14.17
N ASN A 356 -14.82 -12.11 -12.88
CA ASN A 356 -14.96 -10.94 -12.01
C ASN A 356 -13.61 -10.28 -11.78
N TYR A 357 -12.58 -11.09 -11.56
CA TYR A 357 -11.24 -10.60 -11.29
C TYR A 357 -10.63 -9.90 -12.52
N VAL A 358 -10.75 -10.50 -13.71
CA VAL A 358 -10.31 -9.87 -14.97
C VAL A 358 -11.07 -8.57 -15.24
N GLU A 359 -12.40 -8.56 -15.05
CA GLU A 359 -13.19 -7.33 -15.21
C GLU A 359 -12.73 -6.21 -14.25
N PHE A 360 -12.40 -6.57 -13.01
CA PHE A 360 -11.88 -5.61 -12.04
C PHE A 360 -10.50 -5.07 -12.46
N ILE A 361 -9.55 -5.94 -12.82
CA ILE A 361 -8.20 -5.53 -13.26
C ILE A 361 -8.26 -4.65 -14.52
N HIS A 362 -9.14 -4.98 -15.48
CA HIS A 362 -9.37 -4.18 -16.69
C HIS A 362 -9.97 -2.78 -16.41
N SER A 363 -10.49 -2.54 -15.21
CA SER A 363 -11.01 -1.20 -14.87
C SER A 363 -9.92 -0.12 -14.80
N VAL A 364 -8.64 -0.53 -14.64
CA VAL A 364 -7.46 0.35 -14.72
C VAL A 364 -6.32 -0.41 -15.42
N PRO A 365 -6.39 -0.56 -16.75
CA PRO A 365 -5.39 -1.30 -17.51
C PRO A 365 -3.99 -0.73 -17.28
N VAL A 366 -2.97 -1.60 -17.19
CA VAL A 366 -1.57 -1.27 -16.84
C VAL A 366 -1.40 -0.74 -15.40
N GLY A 367 -2.41 -0.04 -14.85
CA GLY A 367 -2.37 0.55 -13.51
C GLY A 367 -2.61 -0.44 -12.38
N MET A 368 -3.31 -1.53 -12.66
CA MET A 368 -3.50 -2.66 -11.75
C MET A 368 -2.99 -3.92 -12.43
N LEU A 369 -2.00 -4.55 -11.83
CA LEU A 369 -1.50 -5.85 -12.26
C LEU A 369 -2.14 -6.97 -11.42
N PRO A 370 -2.42 -8.14 -12.04
CA PRO A 370 -2.94 -9.27 -11.29
C PRO A 370 -2.00 -9.70 -10.16
N ALA A 371 -2.54 -9.85 -8.95
CA ALA A 371 -1.85 -10.50 -7.84
C ALA A 371 -1.78 -12.02 -8.03
N LEU A 372 -2.60 -12.56 -8.92
CA LEU A 372 -2.66 -13.98 -9.29
C LEU A 372 -1.79 -14.27 -10.51
N LYS A 373 -0.79 -15.17 -10.37
CA LYS A 373 0.15 -15.54 -11.42
C LYS A 373 -0.51 -16.15 -12.66
N ASP A 374 -1.55 -16.94 -12.49
CA ASP A 374 -2.31 -17.54 -13.60
C ASP A 374 -3.11 -16.51 -14.39
N ILE A 375 -3.59 -15.45 -13.74
CA ILE A 375 -4.29 -14.36 -14.43
C ILE A 375 -3.31 -13.47 -15.21
N ALA A 376 -2.12 -13.25 -14.72
CA ALA A 376 -1.11 -12.47 -15.45
C ALA A 376 -0.79 -13.07 -16.85
N THR A 377 -1.01 -14.37 -17.04
CA THR A 377 -0.83 -15.07 -18.32
C THR A 377 -2.15 -15.47 -18.99
N ASN A 378 -3.29 -15.10 -18.43
CA ASN A 378 -4.61 -15.44 -18.95
C ASN A 378 -4.92 -14.68 -20.25
N SER A 379 -5.47 -15.39 -21.25
CA SER A 379 -5.78 -14.80 -22.56
C SER A 379 -6.81 -13.67 -22.50
N ASP A 380 -7.78 -13.75 -21.59
CA ASP A 380 -8.82 -12.74 -21.46
C ASP A 380 -8.25 -11.47 -20.83
N TYR A 381 -7.38 -11.59 -19.82
CA TYR A 381 -6.62 -10.46 -19.27
C TYR A 381 -5.74 -9.81 -20.33
N LEU A 382 -4.96 -10.58 -21.08
CA LEU A 382 -4.04 -10.07 -22.09
C LEU A 382 -4.76 -9.54 -23.35
N ASN A 383 -6.08 -9.74 -23.48
CA ASN A 383 -6.83 -9.32 -24.66
C ASN A 383 -7.34 -7.86 -24.59
N ASP A 384 -7.06 -7.12 -23.53
CA ASP A 384 -7.36 -5.69 -23.45
C ASP A 384 -6.47 -4.89 -24.42
N ASP A 385 -7.03 -3.90 -25.13
CA ASP A 385 -6.31 -3.13 -26.16
C ASP A 385 -5.22 -2.24 -25.55
N THR A 386 -5.44 -1.68 -24.35
CA THR A 386 -4.44 -0.87 -23.65
C THR A 386 -3.28 -1.73 -23.14
N ILE A 387 -3.57 -2.91 -22.58
CA ILE A 387 -2.54 -3.86 -22.14
C ILE A 387 -1.68 -4.32 -23.32
N LYS A 388 -2.27 -4.55 -24.50
CA LYS A 388 -1.53 -4.90 -25.71
C LYS A 388 -0.63 -3.77 -26.20
N GLU A 389 -1.17 -2.54 -26.23
CA GLU A 389 -0.42 -1.36 -26.67
C GLU A 389 0.77 -1.04 -25.78
N TYR A 390 0.64 -1.30 -24.47
CA TYR A 390 1.66 -1.03 -23.45
C TYR A 390 2.26 -2.30 -22.84
N SER A 391 2.31 -3.39 -23.61
CA SER A 391 2.81 -4.69 -23.10
C SER A 391 4.26 -4.60 -22.61
N ASP A 392 5.09 -3.78 -23.25
CA ASP A 392 6.45 -3.46 -22.82
C ASP A 392 6.49 -2.78 -21.43
N CYS A 393 5.55 -1.88 -21.16
CA CYS A 393 5.40 -1.26 -19.84
C CYS A 393 4.86 -2.24 -18.79
N VAL A 394 3.91 -3.10 -19.18
CA VAL A 394 3.40 -4.16 -18.28
C VAL A 394 4.55 -5.07 -17.83
N ASP A 395 5.44 -5.49 -18.75
CA ASP A 395 6.60 -6.33 -18.41
C ASP A 395 7.56 -5.63 -17.43
N VAL A 396 7.82 -4.34 -17.63
CA VAL A 396 8.66 -3.53 -16.71
C VAL A 396 8.02 -3.44 -15.32
N ILE A 397 6.72 -3.13 -15.25
CA ILE A 397 6.03 -2.97 -13.97
C ILE A 397 5.90 -4.33 -13.26
N GLN A 398 5.61 -5.42 -14.02
CA GLN A 398 5.53 -6.77 -13.44
C GLN A 398 6.88 -7.20 -12.82
N THR A 399 7.99 -6.94 -13.54
CA THR A 399 9.33 -7.21 -13.01
C THR A 399 9.56 -6.42 -11.70
N ALA A 400 9.15 -5.15 -11.68
CA ALA A 400 9.27 -4.33 -10.48
C ALA A 400 8.38 -4.80 -9.32
N VAL A 401 7.19 -5.34 -9.60
CA VAL A 401 6.32 -5.97 -8.58
C VAL A 401 6.95 -7.25 -8.02
N ASP A 402 7.52 -8.07 -8.89
CA ASP A 402 8.07 -9.39 -8.49
C ASP A 402 9.36 -9.25 -7.66
N GLU A 403 10.14 -8.19 -7.86
CA GLU A 403 11.44 -7.97 -7.23
C GLU A 403 11.39 -6.95 -6.09
N GLY A 404 10.34 -6.12 -6.00
CA GLY A 404 10.25 -5.00 -5.08
C GLY A 404 9.56 -5.32 -3.76
N HIS A 405 9.73 -4.40 -2.82
CA HIS A 405 9.07 -4.39 -1.52
C HIS A 405 8.37 -3.05 -1.29
N ALA A 406 7.45 -3.00 -0.33
CA ALA A 406 6.96 -1.71 0.16
C ALA A 406 8.10 -0.93 0.83
N ILE A 407 8.00 0.40 0.88
CA ILE A 407 9.04 1.25 1.46
C ILE A 407 9.32 0.87 2.92
N GLY A 408 10.57 0.62 3.25
CA GLY A 408 11.00 0.22 4.59
C GLY A 408 10.78 -1.26 4.93
N PHE A 409 10.31 -2.07 3.96
CA PHE A 409 10.08 -3.51 4.15
C PHE A 409 11.27 -4.37 3.71
N GLU A 410 12.41 -3.77 3.41
CA GLU A 410 13.65 -4.49 3.08
C GLU A 410 14.10 -5.42 4.23
N HIS A 411 13.67 -5.12 5.46
CA HIS A 411 13.89 -5.93 6.66
C HIS A 411 12.63 -6.73 7.10
N GLY A 412 11.62 -6.78 6.25
CA GLY A 412 10.31 -7.37 6.50
C GLY A 412 9.27 -6.39 7.06
N PRO A 413 8.00 -6.82 7.19
CA PRO A 413 6.92 -6.00 7.73
C PRO A 413 7.25 -5.49 9.14
N SER A 414 7.15 -4.19 9.37
CA SER A 414 7.41 -3.58 10.67
C SER A 414 6.56 -2.32 10.89
N ALA A 415 6.27 -2.01 12.16
CA ALA A 415 5.59 -0.78 12.52
C ALA A 415 6.43 0.46 12.16
N GLN A 416 7.76 0.37 12.24
CA GLN A 416 8.68 1.45 11.86
C GLN A 416 8.52 1.81 10.39
N ALA A 417 8.42 0.83 9.49
CA ALA A 417 8.21 1.05 8.07
C ALA A 417 6.87 1.77 7.80
N SER A 418 5.82 1.40 8.54
CA SER A 418 4.53 2.09 8.46
C SER A 418 4.63 3.55 8.93
N TYR A 419 5.23 3.82 10.09
CA TYR A 419 5.40 5.19 10.57
C TYR A 419 6.35 6.02 9.72
N LEU A 420 7.38 5.41 9.12
CA LEU A 420 8.26 6.08 8.15
C LEU A 420 7.49 6.75 7.02
N THR A 421 6.43 6.09 6.54
CA THR A 421 5.64 6.54 5.39
C THR A 421 4.39 7.36 5.75
N SER A 422 3.86 7.21 6.98
CA SER A 422 2.58 7.84 7.38
C SER A 422 2.73 9.15 8.15
N GLN A 423 3.93 9.48 8.66
CA GLN A 423 4.09 10.62 9.57
C GLN A 423 4.55 11.93 8.92
N GLY A 424 4.87 11.92 7.61
CA GLY A 424 5.24 13.12 6.84
C GLY A 424 6.57 13.77 7.28
N VAL A 425 7.42 13.06 8.02
CA VAL A 425 8.65 13.63 8.60
C VAL A 425 9.68 13.97 7.52
N ILE A 426 9.80 13.13 6.50
CA ILE A 426 10.72 13.36 5.37
C ILE A 426 10.23 14.52 4.51
N GLU A 427 8.92 14.63 4.31
CA GLU A 427 8.29 15.76 3.61
C GLU A 427 8.58 17.08 4.32
N GLU A 428 8.39 17.13 5.64
CA GLU A 428 8.71 18.30 6.46
C GLU A 428 10.20 18.66 6.40
N MET A 429 11.10 17.66 6.39
CA MET A 429 12.53 17.86 6.23
C MET A 429 12.88 18.56 4.91
N PHE A 430 12.34 18.07 3.79
CA PHE A 430 12.56 18.72 2.49
C PHE A 430 11.99 20.13 2.45
N GLN A 431 10.79 20.34 3.01
CA GLN A 431 10.20 21.67 3.09
C GLN A 431 11.05 22.62 3.91
N ASP A 432 11.59 22.19 5.04
CA ASP A 432 12.46 23.03 5.88
C ASP A 432 13.73 23.42 5.13
N ILE A 433 14.38 22.49 4.43
CA ILE A 433 15.56 22.78 3.61
C ILE A 433 15.21 23.79 2.50
N ILE A 434 14.13 23.58 1.78
CA ILE A 434 13.73 24.42 0.62
C ILE A 434 13.27 25.81 1.07
N THR A 435 12.45 25.89 2.12
CA THR A 435 11.77 27.12 2.52
C THR A 435 12.60 27.95 3.48
N ASN A 436 13.27 27.33 4.45
CA ASN A 436 14.02 28.01 5.50
C ASN A 436 15.52 28.03 5.21
N GLY A 437 16.00 27.22 4.26
CA GLY A 437 17.43 27.13 3.93
C GLY A 437 18.24 26.40 4.99
N THR A 438 17.59 25.52 5.74
CA THR A 438 18.28 24.67 6.72
C THR A 438 19.30 23.79 6.02
N ASP A 439 20.46 23.64 6.62
CA ASP A 439 21.53 22.76 6.12
C ASP A 439 21.05 21.30 6.06
N VAL A 440 21.42 20.59 4.98
CA VAL A 440 20.93 19.24 4.67
C VAL A 440 21.24 18.25 5.81
N GLU A 441 22.49 18.23 6.30
CA GLU A 441 22.91 17.31 7.37
C GLU A 441 22.15 17.61 8.67
N THR A 442 21.92 18.91 8.98
CA THR A 442 21.17 19.36 10.14
C THR A 442 19.69 18.94 10.04
N ALA A 443 19.06 19.13 8.89
CA ALA A 443 17.67 18.76 8.68
C ALA A 443 17.47 17.24 8.69
N ALA A 444 18.37 16.49 8.03
CA ALA A 444 18.36 15.04 8.03
C ALA A 444 18.49 14.46 9.45
N LYS A 445 19.41 15.00 10.25
CA LYS A 445 19.58 14.56 11.65
C LYS A 445 18.35 14.86 12.48
N ALA A 446 17.74 16.02 12.33
CA ALA A 446 16.51 16.37 13.05
C ALA A 446 15.32 15.45 12.65
N ALA A 447 15.20 15.11 11.36
CA ALA A 447 14.19 14.18 10.87
C ALA A 447 14.42 12.75 11.38
N GLU A 448 15.67 12.28 11.36
CA GLU A 448 16.07 10.97 11.91
C GLU A 448 15.74 10.86 13.40
N ASP A 449 16.10 11.87 14.20
CA ASP A 449 15.77 11.91 15.62
C ASP A 449 14.26 11.90 15.86
N LYS A 450 13.50 12.71 15.08
CA LYS A 450 12.03 12.77 15.16
C LYS A 450 11.39 11.43 14.83
N LEU A 451 11.86 10.71 13.80
CA LEU A 451 11.34 9.38 13.46
C LEU A 451 11.63 8.38 14.57
N ASN A 452 12.85 8.35 15.11
CA ASN A 452 13.21 7.45 16.20
C ASN A 452 12.40 7.73 17.47
N ASP A 453 12.13 9.00 17.81
CA ASP A 453 11.24 9.37 18.94
C ASP A 453 9.78 8.88 18.70
N ILE A 454 9.31 8.91 17.45
CA ILE A 454 8.00 8.37 17.08
C ILE A 454 8.01 6.85 17.23
N PHE A 455 9.02 6.15 16.74
CA PHE A 455 9.14 4.70 16.85
C PHE A 455 9.15 4.27 18.32
N ASP A 456 9.93 4.92 19.16
CA ASP A 456 10.00 4.64 20.61
C ASP A 456 8.66 4.87 21.32
N THR A 457 7.89 5.86 20.88
CA THR A 457 6.62 6.24 21.54
C THR A 457 5.44 5.38 21.09
N MET A 458 5.40 5.02 19.80
CA MET A 458 4.23 4.37 19.19
C MET A 458 4.32 2.84 19.19
N ILE A 459 5.51 2.28 19.43
CA ILE A 459 5.75 0.83 19.38
C ILE A 459 6.01 0.24 20.78
N SER A 460 6.10 1.08 21.85
CA SER A 460 6.37 0.67 23.24
C SER A 460 5.17 0.06 23.98
#